data_d82a45e7619d85a2f19fc547bb4e6dbf
#
_entry.id   d82a45e7619d85a2f19fc547bb4e6dbf
#
_cell.length_a   1.000
_cell.length_b   1.000
_cell.length_c   1.000
_cell.angle_alpha   90.00
_cell.angle_beta   90.00
_cell.angle_gamma   90.00
#
_symmetry.space_group_name_H-M   'P 1'
#
loop_
_entity.id
_entity.type
_entity.pdbx_description
1 polymer ?
#
loop_
_entity_poly.entity_id
_entity_poly.type
_entity_poly.pdbx_seq_one_letter_code
_entity_poly.pdbx_strand_id
1 'polypeptide(L)'
;MEKSHEQKPKCGFYRHFKGKYYEVLGIARHSETLEEMVVYRACYDDGSIWVRPIGMWNEEVEVTGVRVPRFTFIGFALTDM
;
A
#
# COMPACT_ATOMS: atom_id res chain seq x y z
N MET A 1 -14.17 -20.38 5.75
CA MET A 1 -13.60 -19.87 5.74
C MET A 1 -13.05 -19.00 5.54
N GLU A 2 -12.59 -18.60 5.45
CA GLU A 2 -12.00 -17.75 5.41
C GLU A 2 -11.36 -17.44 4.77
N LYS A 3 -11.27 -17.02 4.57
CA LYS A 3 -10.75 -16.60 3.99
C LYS A 3 -9.70 -16.01 3.74
N SER A 4 -9.77 -15.14 3.30
CA SER A 4 -8.54 -14.47 2.91
C SER A 4 -7.71 -14.11 4.11
N HIS A 5 -6.41 -14.38 4.04
CA HIS A 5 -5.49 -14.07 5.11
C HIS A 5 -4.65 -12.83 4.78
N GLU A 6 -5.01 -12.13 3.72
CA GLU A 6 -4.30 -10.92 3.34
C GLU A 6 -4.61 -9.83 4.35
N GLN A 7 -3.57 -9.25 4.90
CA GLN A 7 -3.74 -8.18 5.85
C GLN A 7 -4.07 -6.90 5.12
N LYS A 8 -5.16 -6.24 5.52
CA LYS A 8 -5.57 -4.98 4.91
C LYS A 8 -4.69 -3.86 5.45
N PRO A 9 -4.04 -3.10 4.58
CA PRO A 9 -3.25 -1.97 5.06
C PRO A 9 -4.14 -0.93 5.71
N LYS A 10 -3.69 -0.41 6.83
CA LYS A 10 -4.43 0.65 7.51
C LYS A 10 -4.17 1.97 6.80
N CYS A 11 -5.10 2.91 6.95
CA CYS A 11 -4.93 4.25 6.42
C CYS A 11 -3.72 4.90 7.08
N GLY A 12 -3.03 5.75 6.32
CA GLY A 12 -1.85 6.42 6.82
C GLY A 12 -0.77 6.44 5.76
N PHE A 13 0.44 6.76 6.19
CA PHE A 13 1.54 7.00 5.27
C PHE A 13 2.48 5.81 5.23
N TYR A 14 2.97 5.52 4.02
CA TYR A 14 3.84 4.39 3.75
C TYR A 14 5.02 4.85 2.92
N ARG A 15 6.14 4.15 3.09
CA ARG A 15 7.32 4.38 2.26
C ARG A 15 7.49 3.18 1.34
N HIS A 16 7.55 3.44 0.03
CA HIS A 16 7.86 2.41 -0.95
C HIS A 16 9.34 2.07 -0.85
N PHE A 17 9.70 0.81 -1.14
CA PHE A 17 11.09 0.37 -0.98
C PHE A 17 12.07 1.18 -1.83
N LYS A 18 11.58 1.83 -2.89
CA LYS A 18 12.42 2.72 -3.70
C LYS A 18 12.51 4.13 -3.16
N GLY A 19 11.85 4.43 -2.04
CA GLY A 19 12.02 5.69 -1.34
C GLY A 19 10.89 6.69 -1.43
N LYS A 20 9.92 6.49 -2.31
CA LYS A 20 8.81 7.43 -2.44
C LYS A 20 7.76 7.17 -1.37
N TYR A 21 6.99 8.20 -1.06
CA TYR A 21 5.97 8.14 0.00
C TYR A 21 4.58 8.15 -0.59
N TYR A 22 3.68 7.43 0.08
CA TYR A 22 2.29 7.27 -0.35
C TYR A 22 1.39 7.31 0.87
N GLU A 23 0.16 7.76 0.66
CA GLU A 23 -0.85 7.76 1.71
C GLU A 23 -1.96 6.80 1.32
N VAL A 24 -2.25 5.82 2.19
CA VAL A 24 -3.38 4.92 1.99
C VAL A 24 -4.65 5.64 2.45
N LEU A 25 -5.61 5.75 1.56
CA LEU A 25 -6.86 6.46 1.81
C LEU A 25 -7.96 5.51 2.26
N GLY A 26 -7.91 4.27 1.84
CA GLY A 26 -8.91 3.28 2.20
C GLY A 26 -8.81 2.04 1.36
N ILE A 27 -9.75 1.15 1.57
CA ILE A 27 -9.86 -0.08 0.81
C ILE A 27 -11.14 0.01 -0.01
N ALA A 28 -11.03 -0.21 -1.31
CA ALA A 28 -12.17 -0.22 -2.21
C ALA A 28 -12.34 -1.63 -2.77
N ARG A 29 -13.46 -1.85 -3.43
CA ARG A 29 -13.76 -3.13 -4.05
C ARG A 29 -13.87 -2.92 -5.55
N HIS A 30 -13.21 -3.78 -6.31
CA HIS A 30 -13.33 -3.72 -7.76
C HIS A 30 -14.78 -4.01 -8.12
N SER A 31 -15.39 -3.17 -8.96
CA SER A 31 -16.83 -3.25 -9.19
C SER A 31 -17.24 -4.53 -9.90
N GLU A 32 -16.34 -5.15 -10.66
CA GLU A 32 -16.68 -6.35 -11.42
C GLU A 32 -16.22 -7.63 -10.73
N THR A 33 -14.99 -7.63 -10.22
CA THR A 33 -14.42 -8.85 -9.65
C THR A 33 -14.62 -8.94 -8.15
N LEU A 34 -15.00 -7.83 -7.51
CA LEU A 34 -15.15 -7.71 -6.06
C LEU A 34 -13.82 -7.87 -5.33
N GLU A 35 -12.71 -7.83 -6.05
CA GLU A 35 -11.40 -7.90 -5.43
C GLU A 35 -11.14 -6.64 -4.61
N GLU A 36 -10.57 -6.81 -3.43
CA GLU A 36 -10.27 -5.68 -2.58
C GLU A 36 -9.00 -4.98 -3.04
N MET A 37 -9.08 -3.66 -3.12
CA MET A 37 -8.03 -2.82 -3.67
C MET A 37 -7.62 -1.79 -2.65
N VAL A 38 -6.32 -1.54 -2.55
CA VAL A 38 -5.82 -0.41 -1.75
C VAL A 38 -5.95 0.85 -2.59
N VAL A 39 -6.61 1.87 -2.04
CA VAL A 39 -6.70 3.19 -2.67
C VAL A 39 -5.67 4.07 -2.00
N TYR A 40 -4.75 4.62 -2.77
CA TYR A 40 -3.65 5.37 -2.21
C TYR A 40 -3.29 6.56 -3.08
N ARG A 41 -2.66 7.53 -2.48
CA ARG A 41 -2.29 8.79 -3.13
C ARG A 41 -0.77 8.93 -3.09
N ALA A 42 -0.20 9.34 -4.22
CA ALA A 42 1.22 9.67 -4.24
C ALA A 42 1.46 10.94 -3.44
N CYS A 43 2.50 10.92 -2.59
CA CYS A 43 2.88 12.11 -1.81
C CYS A 43 3.98 12.87 -2.51
N TYR A 44 3.93 12.91 -3.83
CA TYR A 44 4.89 13.61 -4.66
C TYR A 44 4.19 13.94 -5.98
N ASP A 45 4.83 14.77 -6.78
CA ASP A 45 4.31 15.21 -8.08
C ASP A 45 2.90 15.79 -7.90
N ASP A 46 1.93 15.34 -8.70
CA ASP A 46 0.58 15.90 -8.68
C ASP A 46 -0.33 15.25 -7.65
N GLY A 47 0.18 14.30 -6.87
CA GLY A 47 -0.63 13.64 -5.84
C GLY A 47 -1.70 12.72 -6.40
N SER A 48 -1.44 12.09 -7.54
CA SER A 48 -2.40 11.21 -8.19
C SER A 48 -2.85 10.09 -7.26
N ILE A 49 -4.11 9.69 -7.43
CA ILE A 49 -4.71 8.61 -6.65
C ILE A 49 -4.73 7.36 -7.50
N TRP A 50 -4.31 6.26 -6.92
CA TRP A 50 -4.15 4.98 -7.61
C TRP A 50 -4.83 3.87 -6.82
N VAL A 51 -5.04 2.73 -7.46
CA VAL A 51 -5.50 1.53 -6.78
C VAL A 51 -4.55 0.39 -7.11
N ARG A 52 -4.45 -0.55 -6.16
CA ARG A 52 -3.60 -1.73 -6.32
C ARG A 52 -4.23 -2.87 -5.53
N PRO A 53 -4.31 -4.08 -6.09
CA PRO A 53 -4.83 -5.22 -5.31
C PRO A 53 -4.05 -5.40 -4.01
N ILE A 54 -4.76 -5.80 -2.95
CA ILE A 54 -4.14 -5.94 -1.63
C ILE A 54 -2.95 -6.90 -1.67
N GLY A 55 -3.09 -8.02 -2.40
CA GLY A 55 -2.01 -8.98 -2.50
C GLY A 55 -0.75 -8.38 -3.08
N MET A 56 -0.91 -7.51 -4.07
CA MET A 56 0.25 -6.85 -4.67
C MET A 56 0.83 -5.78 -3.75
N TRP A 57 -0.02 -5.12 -2.98
CA TRP A 57 0.46 -4.14 -2.00
C TRP A 57 1.34 -4.81 -0.95
N ASN A 58 0.92 -5.99 -0.50
CA ASN A 58 1.60 -6.70 0.59
C ASN A 58 2.80 -7.51 0.14
N GLU A 59 3.10 -7.52 -1.17
CA GLU A 59 4.23 -8.30 -1.67
C GLU A 59 5.55 -7.84 -1.08
N GLU A 60 6.43 -8.80 -0.87
CA GLU A 60 7.81 -8.51 -0.57
C GLU A 60 8.61 -8.45 -1.85
N VAL A 61 9.68 -7.66 -1.85
CA VAL A 61 10.59 -7.56 -2.96
C VAL A 61 11.98 -7.91 -2.47
N GLU A 62 12.83 -8.33 -3.40
CA GLU A 62 14.21 -8.69 -3.04
C GLU A 62 15.12 -7.54 -3.39
N VAL A 63 15.88 -7.07 -2.38
CA VAL A 63 16.86 -6.01 -2.57
C VAL A 63 18.19 -6.55 -2.07
N THR A 64 19.12 -6.71 -2.99
CA THR A 64 20.48 -7.24 -2.72
C THR A 64 20.43 -8.50 -1.86
N GLY A 65 19.54 -9.43 -2.25
CA GLY A 65 19.43 -10.71 -1.59
C GLY A 65 18.59 -10.73 -0.32
N VAL A 66 18.03 -9.60 0.06
CA VAL A 66 17.22 -9.49 1.27
C VAL A 66 15.77 -9.17 0.87
N ARG A 67 14.83 -9.90 1.46
CA ARG A 67 13.40 -9.65 1.19
C ARG A 67 12.92 -8.57 2.12
N VAL A 68 12.31 -7.53 1.52
CA VAL A 68 11.76 -6.40 2.26
C VAL A 68 10.34 -6.15 1.79
N PRO A 69 9.49 -5.55 2.62
CA PRO A 69 8.14 -5.20 2.17
C PRO A 69 8.20 -4.18 1.06
N ARG A 70 7.29 -4.31 0.09
CA ARG A 70 7.19 -3.30 -0.97
C ARG A 70 6.85 -1.94 -0.38
N PHE A 71 5.95 -1.92 0.62
CA PHE A 71 5.54 -0.70 1.33
C PHE A 71 5.68 -0.92 2.83
N THR A 72 6.20 0.07 3.53
CA THR A 72 6.38 0.01 4.97
C THR A 72 5.59 1.15 5.60
N PHE A 73 4.74 0.82 6.58
CA PHE A 73 3.97 1.82 7.30
C PHE A 73 4.90 2.73 8.10
N ILE A 74 4.66 4.04 8.03
CA ILE A 74 5.50 5.01 8.73
C ILE A 74 4.74 5.67 9.87
N GLY A 75 3.47 5.99 9.67
CA GLY A 75 2.71 6.69 10.70
C GLY A 75 1.47 7.31 10.11
N PHE A 76 0.77 8.05 10.95
CA PHE A 76 -0.50 8.67 10.56
C PHE A 76 -0.33 10.09 10.05
N ALA A 77 0.91 10.60 10.03
CA ALA A 77 1.23 11.90 9.47
C ALA A 77 2.65 11.86 8.94
N LEU A 78 2.93 12.66 7.89
CA LEU A 78 4.27 12.69 7.32
C LEU A 78 5.29 13.25 8.31
N THR A 79 4.83 14.03 9.28
CA THR A 79 5.72 14.56 10.31
C THR A 79 6.25 13.47 11.24
N ASP A 80 5.71 12.26 11.15
CA ASP A 80 6.18 11.14 11.96
C ASP A 80 7.45 10.50 11.40
N MET A 81 7.90 10.97 10.25
CA MET A 81 9.08 10.40 9.60
C MET A 81 10.37 10.96 10.18
#